data_c3d1d4a683c78e6844593ca1debb9506
#
_entry.id   c3d1d4a683c78e6844593ca1debb9506
#
_cell.length_a   1.000
_cell.length_b   1.000
_cell.length_c   1.000
_cell.angle_alpha   90.00
_cell.angle_beta   90.00
_cell.angle_gamma   90.00
#
_symmetry.space_group_name_H-M   'P 1'
#
loop_
_entity.id
_entity.type
_entity.pdbx_description
1 polymer ?
#
loop_
_entity_poly.entity_id
_entity_poly.type
_entity_poly.pdbx_seq_one_letter_code
_entity_poly.pdbx_strand_id
1 'polypeptide(L)'
;MRRNARWVVLLAGAGAVLGTAMAQNNNAAAQARAAAASPAPNFASSPREKLVVAMPKTYARAETMLLWGDYFNHLARCGNLDLQNQHGESLERSSNIDLLGEKELIEGITSGKVQLAQVNPGLVPQLVAAGQPTPFAVPGNKASGKRNSYHLILIARVDSPYKEPKDLIGKKIAHSTPTSNSGNLAPRALFPAIGLVPDKNYEVVFSNGHERSVTGVMHGFYPAAAVASDLYQRMVLKGDVKGSSIRTLWESAPFMTETWTLGKSASPDVQNRVQKCSYAYSFSPKLKQLLPGNDTMLPVNFERDFTTVMEVYKKTQQAQAAAK
;
A
#
# COMPACT_ATOMS: atom_id res chain seq x y z
N MET A 1 -56.19 17.84 42.81
CA MET A 1 -56.34 17.44 41.42
C MET A 1 -54.95 17.38 40.76
N ARG A 2 -54.37 16.21 40.68
CA ARG A 2 -53.03 16.01 40.06
C ARG A 2 -53.23 15.34 38.69
N ARG A 3 -52.81 16.00 37.60
CA ARG A 3 -52.82 15.44 36.24
C ARG A 3 -51.45 14.83 35.95
N ASN A 4 -51.40 13.52 35.76
CA ASN A 4 -50.23 12.78 35.28
C ASN A 4 -50.11 12.95 33.77
N ALA A 5 -48.98 13.55 33.32
CA ALA A 5 -48.59 13.52 31.90
C ALA A 5 -47.75 12.26 31.64
N ARG A 6 -48.26 11.34 30.80
CA ARG A 6 -47.52 10.20 30.26
C ARG A 6 -46.64 10.66 29.10
N TRP A 7 -45.36 10.46 29.23
CA TRP A 7 -44.40 10.58 28.10
C TRP A 7 -44.43 9.27 27.30
N VAL A 8 -44.84 9.35 26.05
CA VAL A 8 -44.70 8.28 25.06
C VAL A 8 -43.31 8.47 24.38
N VAL A 9 -42.40 7.56 24.66
CA VAL A 9 -41.11 7.51 23.96
C VAL A 9 -41.34 6.73 22.66
N LEU A 10 -41.28 7.40 21.54
CA LEU A 10 -41.24 6.78 20.21
C LEU A 10 -39.82 6.23 19.96
N LEU A 11 -39.68 4.90 20.08
CA LEU A 11 -38.55 4.15 19.55
C LEU A 11 -38.82 3.85 18.08
N ALA A 12 -38.36 4.71 17.21
CA ALA A 12 -38.29 4.42 15.76
C ALA A 12 -36.99 5.01 15.20
N GLY A 13 -36.03 4.19 14.84
CA GLY A 13 -34.86 4.66 14.08
C GLY A 13 -33.62 3.78 14.08
N ALA A 14 -33.58 2.64 14.77
CA ALA A 14 -32.36 1.82 14.81
C ALA A 14 -32.34 0.63 13.81
N GLY A 15 -33.44 0.37 13.10
CA GLY A 15 -33.55 -0.80 12.23
C GLY A 15 -33.02 -0.62 10.78
N ALA A 16 -32.98 0.61 10.29
CA ALA A 16 -32.67 0.85 8.86
C ALA A 16 -31.17 0.88 8.53
N VAL A 17 -30.32 1.25 9.48
CA VAL A 17 -28.86 1.35 9.22
C VAL A 17 -28.17 0.00 9.29
N LEU A 18 -28.66 -0.94 10.11
CA LEU A 18 -28.12 -2.30 10.18
C LEU A 18 -28.49 -3.16 8.96
N GLY A 19 -29.65 -2.91 8.36
CA GLY A 19 -30.09 -3.64 7.15
C GLY A 19 -29.28 -3.34 5.91
N THR A 20 -28.84 -2.10 5.72
CA THR A 20 -28.04 -1.70 4.55
C THR A 20 -26.59 -2.19 4.63
N ALA A 21 -25.99 -2.22 5.81
CA ALA A 21 -24.63 -2.74 6.01
C ALA A 21 -24.55 -4.27 5.81
N MET A 22 -25.59 -5.01 6.23
CA MET A 22 -25.66 -6.46 6.00
C MET A 22 -25.95 -6.79 4.53
N ALA A 23 -26.76 -6.02 3.82
CA ALA A 23 -27.04 -6.22 2.41
C ALA A 23 -25.81 -5.93 1.54
N GLN A 24 -25.01 -4.92 1.88
CA GLN A 24 -23.76 -4.62 1.18
C GLN A 24 -22.67 -5.69 1.41
N ASN A 25 -22.56 -6.23 2.63
CA ASN A 25 -21.66 -7.34 2.92
C ASN A 25 -22.06 -8.64 2.22
N ASN A 26 -23.35 -8.92 2.12
CA ASN A 26 -23.85 -10.09 1.41
C ASN A 26 -23.66 -9.99 -0.11
N ASN A 27 -23.76 -8.79 -0.70
CA ASN A 27 -23.47 -8.57 -2.11
C ASN A 27 -21.96 -8.72 -2.42
N ALA A 28 -21.08 -8.23 -1.56
CA ALA A 28 -19.63 -8.39 -1.74
C ALA A 28 -19.22 -9.87 -1.62
N ALA A 29 -19.80 -10.60 -0.69
CA ALA A 29 -19.58 -12.05 -0.53
C ALA A 29 -20.18 -12.87 -1.68
N ALA A 30 -21.33 -12.48 -2.21
CA ALA A 30 -21.97 -13.12 -3.38
C ALA A 30 -21.16 -12.84 -4.66
N GLN A 31 -20.64 -11.62 -4.85
CA GLN A 31 -19.76 -11.29 -5.96
C GLN A 31 -18.42 -12.02 -5.88
N ALA A 32 -17.84 -12.17 -4.68
CA ALA A 32 -16.64 -12.97 -4.46
C ALA A 32 -16.87 -14.47 -4.73
N ARG A 33 -18.04 -15.01 -4.37
CA ARG A 33 -18.42 -16.41 -4.67
C ARG A 33 -18.72 -16.62 -6.15
N ALA A 34 -19.36 -15.67 -6.83
CA ALA A 34 -19.59 -15.72 -8.28
C ALA A 34 -18.29 -15.63 -9.08
N ALA A 35 -17.34 -14.80 -8.64
CA ALA A 35 -16.00 -14.75 -9.22
C ALA A 35 -15.18 -16.05 -8.99
N ALA A 36 -15.46 -16.78 -7.90
CA ALA A 36 -14.82 -18.07 -7.59
C ALA A 36 -15.36 -19.24 -8.43
N ALA A 37 -16.57 -19.12 -9.00
CA ALA A 37 -17.22 -20.15 -9.82
C ALA A 37 -16.94 -20.00 -11.33
N SER A 38 -16.32 -18.90 -11.76
CA SER A 38 -15.96 -18.71 -13.16
C SER A 38 -14.70 -19.52 -13.49
N PRO A 39 -14.64 -20.18 -14.67
CA PRO A 39 -13.41 -20.83 -15.10
C PRO A 39 -12.26 -19.83 -15.13
N ALA A 40 -11.05 -20.32 -14.82
CA ALA A 40 -9.86 -19.48 -14.85
C ALA A 40 -9.74 -18.80 -16.23
N PRO A 41 -9.49 -17.48 -16.29
CA PRO A 41 -9.35 -16.76 -17.55
C PRO A 41 -8.21 -17.38 -18.35
N ASN A 42 -8.43 -17.58 -19.65
CA ASN A 42 -7.43 -18.11 -20.57
C ASN A 42 -7.50 -17.32 -21.87
N PHE A 43 -6.43 -16.63 -22.19
CA PHE A 43 -6.32 -15.80 -23.39
C PHE A 43 -5.36 -16.40 -24.44
N ALA A 44 -5.08 -17.72 -24.38
CA ALA A 44 -4.13 -18.39 -25.28
C ALA A 44 -4.48 -18.23 -26.78
N SER A 45 -5.76 -18.07 -27.11
CA SER A 45 -6.23 -17.82 -28.50
C SER A 45 -6.17 -16.34 -28.92
N SER A 46 -5.92 -15.43 -27.98
CA SER A 46 -5.76 -14.00 -28.29
C SER A 46 -4.38 -13.72 -28.88
N PRO A 47 -4.19 -12.65 -29.69
CA PRO A 47 -2.86 -12.25 -30.13
C PRO A 47 -1.91 -12.05 -28.94
N ARG A 48 -0.65 -12.44 -29.11
CA ARG A 48 0.39 -12.17 -28.08
C ARG A 48 0.73 -10.69 -28.12
N GLU A 49 0.53 -10.02 -26.98
CA GLU A 49 0.74 -8.58 -26.82
C GLU A 49 1.92 -8.30 -25.92
N LYS A 50 2.66 -7.23 -26.23
CA LYS A 50 3.75 -6.75 -25.38
C LYS A 50 3.20 -6.01 -24.18
N LEU A 51 3.85 -6.22 -23.01
CA LEU A 51 3.55 -5.50 -21.78
C LEU A 51 4.87 -5.09 -21.11
N VAL A 52 5.13 -3.78 -21.09
CA VAL A 52 6.34 -3.24 -20.45
C VAL A 52 6.11 -3.10 -18.95
N VAL A 53 6.94 -3.78 -18.17
CA VAL A 53 6.85 -3.88 -16.71
C VAL A 53 8.06 -3.22 -16.06
N ALA A 54 7.83 -2.45 -15.01
CA ALA A 54 8.88 -1.98 -14.10
C ALA A 54 8.45 -2.13 -12.65
N MET A 55 9.42 -2.25 -11.75
CA MET A 55 9.18 -2.38 -10.32
C MET A 55 9.85 -1.22 -9.56
N PRO A 56 9.32 -0.82 -8.40
CA PRO A 56 9.99 0.15 -7.55
C PRO A 56 11.30 -0.42 -7.01
N LYS A 57 12.30 0.43 -6.85
CA LYS A 57 13.60 0.09 -6.25
C LYS A 57 13.50 -0.03 -4.72
N THR A 58 12.46 -0.73 -4.24
CA THR A 58 12.23 -0.98 -2.81
C THR A 58 13.08 -2.15 -2.32
N TYR A 59 13.25 -3.17 -3.16
CA TYR A 59 14.00 -4.39 -2.87
C TYR A 59 15.13 -4.60 -3.86
N ALA A 60 16.10 -5.43 -3.48
CA ALA A 60 17.10 -5.91 -4.45
C ALA A 60 16.42 -6.75 -5.55
N ARG A 61 17.01 -6.80 -6.74
CA ARG A 61 16.44 -7.50 -7.91
C ARG A 61 16.08 -8.97 -7.60
N ALA A 62 16.96 -9.69 -6.93
CA ALA A 62 16.71 -11.08 -6.56
C ALA A 62 15.50 -11.21 -5.63
N GLU A 63 15.34 -10.31 -4.68
CA GLU A 63 14.19 -10.29 -3.76
C GLU A 63 12.89 -9.92 -4.48
N THR A 64 12.93 -8.93 -5.38
CA THR A 64 11.79 -8.56 -6.24
C THR A 64 11.31 -9.75 -7.06
N MET A 65 12.22 -10.49 -7.68
CA MET A 65 11.87 -11.67 -8.47
C MET A 65 11.44 -12.86 -7.62
N LEU A 66 11.95 -12.95 -6.39
CA LEU A 66 11.48 -13.93 -5.42
C LEU A 66 10.02 -13.70 -5.02
N LEU A 67 9.63 -12.43 -4.87
CA LEU A 67 8.26 -12.05 -4.53
C LEU A 67 7.31 -12.19 -5.74
N TRP A 68 7.71 -11.70 -6.89
CA TRP A 68 6.80 -11.45 -8.00
C TRP A 68 7.08 -12.25 -9.29
N GLY A 69 8.17 -13.01 -9.36
CA GLY A 69 8.52 -13.80 -10.56
C GLY A 69 7.42 -14.79 -10.96
N ASP A 70 6.83 -15.51 -10.00
CA ASP A 70 5.71 -16.42 -10.26
C ASP A 70 4.47 -15.69 -10.78
N TYR A 71 4.22 -14.49 -10.28
CA TYR A 71 3.12 -13.64 -10.75
C TYR A 71 3.36 -13.19 -12.20
N PHE A 72 4.57 -12.76 -12.54
CA PHE A 72 4.90 -12.41 -13.93
C PHE A 72 4.75 -13.60 -14.88
N ASN A 73 5.24 -14.77 -14.48
CA ASN A 73 5.06 -16.01 -15.23
C ASN A 73 3.57 -16.37 -15.40
N HIS A 74 2.76 -16.13 -14.37
CA HIS A 74 1.33 -16.34 -14.46
C HIS A 74 0.68 -15.36 -15.44
N LEU A 75 0.97 -14.05 -15.36
CA LEU A 75 0.47 -13.05 -16.30
C LEU A 75 0.84 -13.38 -17.75
N ALA A 76 2.09 -13.75 -18.00
CA ALA A 76 2.57 -14.10 -19.34
C ALA A 76 1.76 -15.26 -19.95
N ARG A 77 1.56 -16.33 -19.17
CA ARG A 77 0.81 -17.52 -19.63
C ARG A 77 -0.69 -17.28 -19.73
N CYS A 78 -1.30 -16.77 -18.65
CA CYS A 78 -2.74 -16.56 -18.58
C CYS A 78 -3.23 -15.52 -19.60
N GLY A 79 -2.51 -14.39 -19.71
CA GLY A 79 -2.87 -13.28 -20.57
C GLY A 79 -2.37 -13.38 -22.02
N ASN A 80 -1.57 -14.39 -22.35
CA ASN A 80 -0.77 -14.49 -23.59
C ASN A 80 0.00 -13.19 -23.84
N LEU A 81 0.81 -12.77 -22.83
CA LEU A 81 1.56 -11.52 -22.83
C LEU A 81 3.06 -11.79 -22.96
N ASP A 82 3.74 -10.94 -23.71
CA ASP A 82 5.20 -10.85 -23.76
C ASP A 82 5.67 -9.75 -22.82
N LEU A 83 6.06 -10.14 -21.60
CA LEU A 83 6.51 -9.21 -20.57
C LEU A 83 7.94 -8.77 -20.86
N GLN A 84 8.14 -7.47 -20.97
CA GLN A 84 9.43 -6.87 -21.30
C GLN A 84 9.78 -5.74 -20.32
N ASN A 85 11.06 -5.42 -20.22
CA ASN A 85 11.51 -4.17 -19.60
C ASN A 85 11.43 -3.00 -20.61
N GLN A 86 11.83 -1.80 -20.20
CA GLN A 86 11.79 -0.59 -21.06
C GLN A 86 12.75 -0.68 -22.28
N HIS A 87 13.69 -1.62 -22.26
CA HIS A 87 14.66 -1.86 -23.34
C HIS A 87 14.22 -2.96 -24.31
N GLY A 88 13.03 -3.55 -24.10
CA GLY A 88 12.49 -4.63 -24.92
C GLY A 88 13.06 -6.00 -24.60
N GLU A 89 13.74 -6.16 -23.46
CA GLU A 89 14.30 -7.42 -23.02
C GLU A 89 13.23 -8.23 -22.26
N SER A 90 13.10 -9.52 -22.60
CA SER A 90 12.12 -10.41 -21.97
C SER A 90 12.38 -10.62 -20.48
N LEU A 91 11.31 -10.56 -19.67
CA LEU A 91 11.33 -10.84 -18.23
C LEU A 91 11.38 -12.34 -17.89
N GLU A 92 11.40 -13.24 -18.89
CA GLU A 92 11.72 -14.66 -18.67
C GLU A 92 13.09 -14.81 -18.00
N ARG A 93 13.99 -13.85 -18.22
CA ARG A 93 15.23 -13.70 -17.44
C ARG A 93 15.01 -12.72 -16.31
N SER A 94 15.09 -13.21 -15.09
CA SER A 94 14.91 -12.40 -13.86
C SER A 94 15.89 -11.21 -13.76
N SER A 95 17.05 -11.28 -14.44
CA SER A 95 18.03 -10.20 -14.52
C SER A 95 17.51 -8.95 -15.26
N ASN A 96 16.48 -9.11 -16.10
CA ASN A 96 16.01 -8.04 -17.00
C ASN A 96 14.95 -7.13 -16.39
N ILE A 97 14.46 -7.42 -15.18
CA ILE A 97 13.47 -6.53 -14.54
C ILE A 97 14.07 -5.15 -14.24
N ASP A 98 13.43 -4.09 -14.70
CA ASP A 98 13.78 -2.72 -14.34
C ASP A 98 13.38 -2.41 -12.91
N LEU A 99 14.33 -1.92 -12.11
CA LEU A 99 14.09 -1.36 -10.80
C LEU A 99 14.28 0.15 -10.86
N LEU A 100 13.19 0.89 -10.75
CA LEU A 100 13.17 2.34 -10.92
C LEU A 100 13.00 3.06 -9.59
N GLY A 101 13.69 4.19 -9.44
CA GLY A 101 13.39 5.15 -8.40
C GLY A 101 11.98 5.73 -8.58
N GLU A 102 11.41 6.32 -7.54
CA GLU A 102 10.02 6.80 -7.57
C GLU A 102 9.75 7.82 -8.67
N LYS A 103 10.67 8.77 -8.89
CA LYS A 103 10.58 9.77 -9.95
C LYS A 103 10.59 9.11 -11.34
N GLU A 104 11.55 8.23 -11.56
CA GLU A 104 11.71 7.50 -12.83
C GLU A 104 10.49 6.60 -13.10
N LEU A 105 9.89 6.01 -12.05
CA LEU A 105 8.70 5.18 -12.17
C LEU A 105 7.48 6.03 -12.58
N ILE A 106 7.27 7.20 -11.96
CA ILE A 106 6.21 8.14 -12.35
C ILE A 106 6.42 8.59 -13.81
N GLU A 107 7.63 9.00 -14.17
CA GLU A 107 7.98 9.43 -15.53
C GLU A 107 7.76 8.31 -16.54
N GLY A 108 8.15 7.08 -16.22
CA GLY A 108 7.94 5.90 -17.06
C GLY A 108 6.46 5.61 -17.32
N ILE A 109 5.63 5.65 -16.27
CA ILE A 109 4.18 5.41 -16.40
C ILE A 109 3.51 6.57 -17.16
N THR A 110 3.82 7.82 -16.82
CA THR A 110 3.15 8.99 -17.43
C THR A 110 3.55 9.20 -18.88
N SER A 111 4.78 8.88 -19.27
CA SER A 111 5.25 8.91 -20.65
C SER A 111 4.78 7.70 -21.48
N GLY A 112 4.22 6.67 -20.85
CA GLY A 112 3.80 5.45 -21.52
C GLY A 112 4.91 4.42 -21.77
N LYS A 113 6.13 4.66 -21.30
CA LYS A 113 7.25 3.71 -21.39
C LYS A 113 7.09 2.51 -20.45
N VAL A 114 6.34 2.67 -19.36
CA VAL A 114 5.98 1.62 -18.41
C VAL A 114 4.47 1.45 -18.44
N GLN A 115 4.01 0.22 -18.66
CA GLN A 115 2.59 -0.11 -18.78
C GLN A 115 2.05 -0.81 -17.52
N LEU A 116 2.85 -1.61 -16.84
CA LEU A 116 2.50 -2.26 -15.58
C LEU A 116 3.57 -1.99 -14.53
N ALA A 117 3.14 -1.52 -13.37
CA ALA A 117 4.04 -1.31 -12.25
C ALA A 117 3.36 -1.58 -10.90
N GLN A 118 4.17 -1.96 -9.92
CA GLN A 118 3.77 -1.85 -8.52
C GLN A 118 4.18 -0.46 -8.00
N VAL A 119 3.28 0.22 -7.31
CA VAL A 119 3.53 1.59 -6.82
C VAL A 119 3.20 1.69 -5.34
N ASN A 120 4.02 2.44 -4.61
CA ASN A 120 3.69 2.77 -3.23
C ASN A 120 2.48 3.73 -3.17
N PRO A 121 1.65 3.67 -2.13
CA PRO A 121 0.42 4.45 -2.08
C PRO A 121 0.65 5.96 -2.12
N GLY A 122 1.81 6.47 -1.68
CA GLY A 122 2.14 7.91 -1.73
C GLY A 122 2.30 8.46 -3.15
N LEU A 123 2.61 7.61 -4.14
CA LEU A 123 2.73 8.01 -5.55
C LEU A 123 1.39 8.00 -6.28
N VAL A 124 0.42 7.23 -5.81
CA VAL A 124 -0.87 7.05 -6.49
C VAL A 124 -1.60 8.37 -6.74
N PRO A 125 -1.72 9.31 -5.78
CA PRO A 125 -2.37 10.59 -6.05
C PRO A 125 -1.71 11.41 -7.15
N GLN A 126 -0.39 11.35 -7.28
CA GLN A 126 0.36 12.05 -8.33
C GLN A 126 0.07 11.43 -9.71
N LEU A 127 0.03 10.10 -9.81
CA LEU A 127 -0.31 9.40 -11.05
C LEU A 127 -1.75 9.72 -11.48
N VAL A 128 -2.69 9.69 -10.55
CA VAL A 128 -4.11 10.02 -10.84
C VAL A 128 -4.25 11.48 -11.26
N ALA A 129 -3.56 12.42 -10.60
CA ALA A 129 -3.53 13.84 -11.00
C ALA A 129 -2.91 14.05 -12.40
N ALA A 130 -1.98 13.18 -12.81
CA ALA A 130 -1.42 13.14 -14.16
C ALA A 130 -2.29 12.41 -15.19
N GLY A 131 -3.54 12.08 -14.85
CA GLY A 131 -4.52 11.43 -15.73
C GLY A 131 -4.24 9.97 -16.01
N GLN A 132 -3.48 9.29 -15.13
CA GLN A 132 -3.30 7.83 -15.19
C GLN A 132 -4.50 7.12 -14.54
N PRO A 133 -4.81 5.87 -14.95
CA PRO A 133 -5.83 5.06 -14.28
C PRO A 133 -5.53 4.86 -12.80
N THR A 134 -6.56 4.66 -12.00
CA THR A 134 -6.42 4.26 -10.60
C THR A 134 -5.81 2.86 -10.48
N PRO A 135 -5.14 2.53 -9.36
CA PRO A 135 -4.65 1.17 -9.12
C PRO A 135 -5.78 0.15 -9.24
N PHE A 136 -5.46 -1.02 -9.78
CA PHE A 136 -6.48 -2.05 -10.02
C PHE A 136 -6.40 -3.23 -9.04
N ALA A 137 -5.22 -3.56 -8.51
CA ALA A 137 -5.04 -4.74 -7.66
C ALA A 137 -4.10 -4.50 -6.48
N VAL A 138 -4.35 -5.24 -5.42
CA VAL A 138 -3.53 -5.30 -4.20
C VAL A 138 -3.53 -6.73 -3.66
N PRO A 139 -2.46 -7.21 -3.02
CA PRO A 139 -2.48 -8.47 -2.28
C PRO A 139 -3.63 -8.49 -1.27
N GLY A 140 -4.21 -9.66 -1.06
CA GLY A 140 -5.28 -9.82 -0.09
C GLY A 140 -5.67 -11.26 0.16
N ASN A 141 -6.67 -11.45 1.00
CA ASN A 141 -7.20 -12.75 1.36
C ASN A 141 -8.55 -13.00 0.66
N LYS A 142 -8.62 -14.02 -0.15
CA LYS A 142 -9.81 -14.33 -0.96
C LYS A 142 -11.03 -14.65 -0.11
N ALA A 143 -10.85 -15.41 0.95
CA ALA A 143 -11.97 -15.88 1.78
C ALA A 143 -12.62 -14.74 2.60
N SER A 144 -11.80 -13.83 3.15
CA SER A 144 -12.29 -12.71 3.95
C SER A 144 -12.55 -11.43 3.13
N GLY A 145 -12.04 -11.35 1.91
CA GLY A 145 -12.03 -10.12 1.11
C GLY A 145 -11.14 -9.02 1.68
N LYS A 146 -10.34 -9.33 2.71
CA LYS A 146 -9.44 -8.36 3.35
C LYS A 146 -8.27 -8.05 2.43
N ARG A 147 -8.10 -6.78 2.11
CA ARG A 147 -6.97 -6.26 1.36
C ARG A 147 -5.78 -6.05 2.28
N ASN A 148 -4.58 -6.24 1.75
CA ASN A 148 -3.37 -6.00 2.49
C ASN A 148 -3.23 -4.49 2.79
N SER A 149 -2.96 -4.19 4.04
CA SER A 149 -2.82 -2.82 4.53
C SER A 149 -1.73 -2.76 5.60
N TYR A 150 -1.21 -1.59 5.82
CA TYR A 150 -0.22 -1.31 6.84
C TYR A 150 -0.54 0.02 7.54
N HIS A 151 0.15 0.29 8.62
CA HIS A 151 0.03 1.54 9.38
C HIS A 151 1.36 2.30 9.36
N LEU A 152 1.29 3.61 9.38
CA LEU A 152 2.39 4.39 9.90
C LEU A 152 2.46 4.18 11.40
N ILE A 153 3.60 3.72 11.90
CA ILE A 153 3.88 3.64 13.32
C ILE A 153 5.04 4.57 13.70
N LEU A 154 4.89 5.25 14.82
CA LEU A 154 5.98 6.01 15.46
C LEU A 154 6.60 5.10 16.52
N ILE A 155 7.85 4.74 16.34
CA ILE A 155 8.55 3.77 17.19
C ILE A 155 9.67 4.41 17.99
N ALA A 156 9.92 3.85 19.18
CA ALA A 156 11.10 4.14 20.02
C ALA A 156 11.60 2.85 20.69
N ARG A 157 12.80 2.87 21.27
CA ARG A 157 13.28 1.75 22.08
C ARG A 157 12.43 1.60 23.34
N VAL A 158 12.22 0.35 23.76
CA VAL A 158 11.43 0.03 24.97
C VAL A 158 12.09 0.55 26.24
N ASP A 159 13.44 0.57 26.31
CA ASP A 159 14.24 1.04 27.43
C ASP A 159 14.52 2.54 27.40
N SER A 160 14.03 3.27 26.35
CA SER A 160 14.16 4.71 26.29
C SER A 160 13.19 5.44 27.23
N PRO A 161 13.46 6.69 27.59
CA PRO A 161 12.52 7.52 28.37
C PRO A 161 11.24 7.89 27.60
N TYR A 162 11.22 7.71 26.27
CA TYR A 162 10.12 8.11 25.41
C TYR A 162 8.97 7.09 25.48
N LYS A 163 7.81 7.51 25.99
CA LYS A 163 6.64 6.65 26.19
C LYS A 163 5.41 7.10 25.41
N GLU A 164 5.39 8.36 25.02
CA GLU A 164 4.30 8.97 24.26
C GLU A 164 4.85 10.01 23.26
N PRO A 165 4.10 10.41 22.24
CA PRO A 165 4.59 11.32 21.20
C PRO A 165 5.17 12.63 21.73
N LYS A 166 4.55 13.24 22.77
CA LYS A 166 5.01 14.51 23.32
C LYS A 166 6.43 14.47 23.91
N ASP A 167 6.93 13.28 24.34
CA ASP A 167 8.26 13.13 24.85
C ASP A 167 9.35 13.37 23.78
N LEU A 168 8.93 13.42 22.53
CA LEU A 168 9.80 13.64 21.36
C LEU A 168 9.91 15.10 20.93
N ILE A 169 9.27 16.03 21.65
CA ILE A 169 9.44 17.47 21.41
C ILE A 169 10.91 17.85 21.64
N GLY A 170 11.49 18.58 20.67
CA GLY A 170 12.91 18.94 20.65
C GLY A 170 13.87 17.82 20.30
N LYS A 171 13.37 16.64 19.89
CA LYS A 171 14.20 15.49 19.53
C LYS A 171 14.31 15.33 18.02
N LYS A 172 15.25 14.46 17.59
CA LYS A 172 15.36 13.98 16.21
C LYS A 172 14.43 12.81 16.01
N ILE A 173 13.60 12.86 14.96
CA ILE A 173 12.78 11.72 14.54
C ILE A 173 13.25 11.31 13.15
N ALA A 174 13.62 10.04 12.99
CA ALA A 174 14.00 9.51 11.70
C ALA A 174 12.77 9.38 10.78
N HIS A 175 12.85 10.03 9.63
CA HIS A 175 11.99 9.80 8.49
C HIS A 175 12.72 8.92 7.49
N SER A 176 11.98 8.18 6.63
CA SER A 176 12.58 7.23 5.68
C SER A 176 13.22 7.95 4.49
N THR A 177 12.43 8.26 3.47
CA THR A 177 12.82 9.03 2.29
C THR A 177 11.81 10.17 2.07
N PRO A 178 12.17 11.24 1.34
CA PRO A 178 11.28 12.39 1.12
C PRO A 178 9.91 12.04 0.53
N THR A 179 9.83 11.02 -0.29
CA THR A 179 8.63 10.59 -1.03
C THR A 179 7.91 9.41 -0.39
N SER A 180 8.48 8.79 0.65
CA SER A 180 7.86 7.67 1.37
C SER A 180 6.55 8.09 2.02
N ASN A 181 5.46 7.33 1.78
CA ASN A 181 4.16 7.60 2.39
C ASN A 181 4.25 7.57 3.92
N SER A 182 4.51 6.44 4.54
CA SER A 182 4.60 6.31 6.01
C SER A 182 5.90 6.82 6.60
N GLY A 183 6.95 6.93 5.78
CA GLY A 183 8.26 7.41 6.27
C GLY A 183 8.40 8.93 6.26
N ASN A 184 7.56 9.68 5.55
CA ASN A 184 7.67 11.15 5.50
C ASN A 184 6.35 11.88 5.23
N LEU A 185 5.60 11.52 4.17
CA LEU A 185 4.40 12.28 3.78
C LEU A 185 3.32 12.23 4.86
N ALA A 186 2.98 11.02 5.33
CA ALA A 186 2.00 10.83 6.38
C ALA A 186 2.43 11.40 7.73
N PRO A 187 3.68 11.23 8.22
CA PRO A 187 4.15 11.94 9.41
C PRO A 187 3.96 13.45 9.31
N ARG A 188 4.33 14.08 8.19
CA ARG A 188 4.14 15.53 8.01
C ARG A 188 2.68 15.96 8.05
N ALA A 189 1.78 15.11 7.57
CA ALA A 189 0.34 15.40 7.53
C ALA A 189 -0.40 15.06 8.83
N LEU A 190 0.04 14.02 9.55
CA LEU A 190 -0.72 13.46 10.68
C LEU A 190 -0.11 13.77 12.05
N PHE A 191 1.21 13.86 12.18
CA PHE A 191 1.87 14.14 13.46
C PHE A 191 1.49 15.49 14.09
N PRO A 192 1.16 16.57 13.34
CA PRO A 192 0.66 17.79 13.95
C PRO A 192 -0.57 17.58 14.84
N ALA A 193 -1.45 16.63 14.52
CA ALA A 193 -2.62 16.30 15.33
C ALA A 193 -2.29 15.65 16.70
N ILE A 194 -1.08 15.12 16.86
CA ILE A 194 -0.57 14.55 18.12
C ILE A 194 0.50 15.42 18.77
N GLY A 195 0.59 16.69 18.36
CA GLY A 195 1.49 17.67 18.95
C GLY A 195 2.94 17.64 18.43
N LEU A 196 3.22 16.86 17.40
CA LEU A 196 4.56 16.77 16.76
C LEU A 196 4.53 17.47 15.40
N VAL A 197 5.09 18.68 15.32
CA VAL A 197 5.14 19.47 14.07
C VAL A 197 6.54 19.35 13.46
N PRO A 198 6.67 18.72 12.27
CA PRO A 198 7.97 18.53 11.60
C PRO A 198 8.70 19.85 11.38
N ASP A 199 10.02 19.83 11.64
CA ASP A 199 10.94 20.97 11.49
C ASP A 199 10.59 22.21 12.33
N LYS A 200 9.58 22.08 13.24
CA LYS A 200 9.14 23.17 14.12
C LYS A 200 9.37 22.82 15.59
N ASN A 201 8.91 21.67 16.05
CA ASN A 201 9.10 21.22 17.42
C ASN A 201 9.78 19.85 17.54
N TYR A 202 10.13 19.24 16.44
CA TYR A 202 11.11 18.15 16.34
C TYR A 202 11.90 18.28 15.03
N GLU A 203 13.13 17.77 15.02
CA GLU A 203 14.01 17.76 13.85
C GLU A 203 13.75 16.50 12.99
N VAL A 204 13.47 16.69 11.70
CA VAL A 204 13.38 15.58 10.73
C VAL A 204 14.77 15.20 10.26
N VAL A 205 15.14 13.93 10.38
CA VAL A 205 16.37 13.38 9.81
C VAL A 205 16.03 12.21 8.87
N PHE A 206 16.58 12.21 7.65
CA PHE A 206 16.33 11.14 6.69
C PHE A 206 17.30 9.99 6.89
N SER A 207 16.76 8.80 7.19
CA SER A 207 17.52 7.55 7.33
C SER A 207 17.82 6.87 5.99
N ASN A 208 17.16 7.29 4.91
CA ASN A 208 17.18 6.69 3.57
C ASN A 208 16.65 5.26 3.52
N GLY A 209 15.64 4.94 4.32
CA GLY A 209 14.91 3.68 4.28
C GLY A 209 14.33 3.27 5.62
N HIS A 210 13.21 2.56 5.61
CA HIS A 210 12.54 2.10 6.83
C HIS A 210 13.40 1.15 7.65
N GLU A 211 14.14 0.22 7.01
CA GLU A 211 15.06 -0.70 7.71
C GLU A 211 16.14 0.07 8.45
N ARG A 212 16.71 1.09 7.82
CA ARG A 212 17.69 1.98 8.45
C ARG A 212 17.08 2.80 9.60
N SER A 213 15.82 3.22 9.45
CA SER A 213 15.08 3.88 10.53
C SER A 213 14.96 2.99 11.75
N VAL A 214 14.48 1.76 11.56
CA VAL A 214 14.31 0.77 12.65
C VAL A 214 15.64 0.43 13.29
N THR A 215 16.65 0.08 12.49
CA THR A 215 18.00 -0.26 12.97
C THR A 215 18.63 0.92 13.71
N GLY A 216 18.44 2.15 13.20
CA GLY A 216 18.94 3.36 13.85
C GLY A 216 18.30 3.62 15.22
N VAL A 217 17.01 3.33 15.39
CA VAL A 217 16.34 3.38 16.69
C VAL A 217 16.90 2.30 17.62
N MET A 218 17.07 1.05 17.14
CA MET A 218 17.62 -0.04 17.94
C MET A 218 19.00 0.27 18.51
N HIS A 219 19.86 0.87 17.69
CA HIS A 219 21.22 1.25 18.09
C HIS A 219 21.31 2.62 18.80
N GLY A 220 20.18 3.32 18.98
CA GLY A 220 20.13 4.59 19.68
C GLY A 220 20.65 5.78 18.85
N PHE A 221 20.83 5.64 17.53
CA PHE A 221 21.17 6.74 16.64
C PHE A 221 20.03 7.74 16.49
N TYR A 222 18.79 7.24 16.59
CA TYR A 222 17.58 8.07 16.59
C TYR A 222 16.75 7.80 17.85
N PRO A 223 16.26 8.84 18.53
CA PRO A 223 15.30 8.70 19.63
C PRO A 223 14.03 7.96 19.22
N ALA A 224 13.54 8.22 18.00
CA ALA A 224 12.32 7.64 17.43
C ALA A 224 12.38 7.64 15.92
N ALA A 225 11.48 6.88 15.29
CA ALA A 225 11.34 6.83 13.84
C ALA A 225 9.89 6.63 13.40
N ALA A 226 9.56 7.21 12.23
CA ALA A 226 8.32 6.97 11.50
C ALA A 226 8.54 5.84 10.48
N VAL A 227 7.84 4.71 10.66
CA VAL A 227 8.07 3.52 9.84
C VAL A 227 6.76 2.85 9.39
N ALA A 228 6.85 2.02 8.35
CA ALA A 228 5.77 1.15 7.90
C ALA A 228 5.67 -0.08 8.81
N SER A 229 4.49 -0.36 9.35
CA SER A 229 4.27 -1.47 10.29
C SER A 229 4.52 -2.83 9.67
N ASP A 230 4.18 -3.03 8.40
CA ASP A 230 4.39 -4.29 7.67
C ASP A 230 5.88 -4.58 7.45
N LEU A 231 6.67 -3.54 7.16
CA LEU A 231 8.12 -3.69 7.03
C LEU A 231 8.75 -4.00 8.39
N TYR A 232 8.35 -3.32 9.45
CA TYR A 232 8.80 -3.62 10.80
C TYR A 232 8.48 -5.08 11.19
N GLN A 233 7.26 -5.54 10.90
CA GLN A 233 6.87 -6.94 11.14
C GLN A 233 7.72 -7.94 10.36
N ARG A 234 8.05 -7.64 9.09
CA ARG A 234 8.95 -8.50 8.29
C ARG A 234 10.35 -8.57 8.91
N MET A 235 10.90 -7.47 9.40
CA MET A 235 12.19 -7.47 10.09
C MET A 235 12.16 -8.33 11.36
N VAL A 236 11.07 -8.29 12.12
CA VAL A 236 10.86 -9.15 13.30
C VAL A 236 10.79 -10.63 12.89
N LEU A 237 10.02 -10.95 11.84
CA LEU A 237 9.88 -12.33 11.33
C LEU A 237 11.19 -12.90 10.78
N LYS A 238 12.02 -12.07 10.16
CA LYS A 238 13.36 -12.44 9.68
C LYS A 238 14.37 -12.61 10.83
N GLY A 239 14.07 -12.11 12.02
CA GLY A 239 14.99 -12.08 13.16
C GLY A 239 15.98 -10.92 13.15
N ASP A 240 15.84 -9.98 12.20
CA ASP A 240 16.68 -8.77 12.12
C ASP A 240 16.45 -7.84 13.33
N VAL A 241 15.25 -7.92 13.91
CA VAL A 241 14.81 -7.10 15.03
C VAL A 241 14.13 -7.98 16.07
N LYS A 242 14.52 -7.80 17.33
CA LYS A 242 13.79 -8.37 18.46
C LYS A 242 12.58 -7.48 18.77
N GLY A 243 11.36 -7.95 18.46
CA GLY A 243 10.13 -7.15 18.61
C GLY A 243 9.94 -6.57 20.01
N SER A 244 10.37 -7.28 21.07
CA SER A 244 10.31 -6.79 22.45
C SER A 244 11.27 -5.63 22.76
N SER A 245 12.18 -5.26 21.87
CA SER A 245 13.11 -4.13 22.05
C SER A 245 12.57 -2.78 21.56
N ILE A 246 11.46 -2.81 20.84
CA ILE A 246 10.81 -1.63 20.22
C ILE A 246 9.41 -1.44 20.81
N ARG A 247 9.06 -0.19 21.08
CA ARG A 247 7.73 0.26 21.50
C ARG A 247 7.11 1.10 20.41
N THR A 248 5.84 0.87 20.11
CA THR A 248 5.02 1.78 19.31
C THR A 248 4.46 2.87 20.22
N LEU A 249 4.75 4.13 19.90
CA LEU A 249 4.26 5.32 20.62
C LEU A 249 2.94 5.82 20.04
N TRP A 250 2.71 5.59 18.75
CA TRP A 250 1.50 6.00 18.05
C TRP A 250 1.35 5.22 16.74
N GLU A 251 0.10 5.07 16.28
CA GLU A 251 -0.26 4.36 15.07
C GLU A 251 -1.35 5.11 14.31
N SER A 252 -1.24 5.15 12.97
CA SER A 252 -2.24 5.78 12.09
C SER A 252 -3.44 4.87 11.79
N ALA A 253 -4.48 5.42 11.16
CA ALA A 253 -5.41 4.63 10.36
C ALA A 253 -4.66 3.86 9.26
N PRO A 254 -5.22 2.73 8.76
CA PRO A 254 -4.53 1.90 7.77
C PRO A 254 -4.37 2.59 6.42
N PHE A 255 -3.25 2.31 5.76
CA PHE A 255 -2.98 2.59 4.36
C PHE A 255 -3.01 1.29 3.57
N MET A 256 -3.39 1.35 2.29
CA MET A 256 -3.12 0.24 1.37
C MET A 256 -1.61 0.02 1.26
N THR A 257 -1.21 -1.24 1.12
CA THR A 257 0.17 -1.57 0.74
C THR A 257 0.45 -1.16 -0.72
N GLU A 258 1.62 -1.46 -1.21
CA GLU A 258 1.95 -1.27 -2.63
C GLU A 258 0.89 -1.93 -3.52
N THR A 259 0.39 -1.17 -4.50
CA THR A 259 -0.69 -1.57 -5.41
C THR A 259 -0.19 -1.70 -6.83
N TRP A 260 -0.87 -2.53 -7.62
CA TRP A 260 -0.61 -2.69 -9.04
C TRP A 260 -1.38 -1.66 -9.86
N THR A 261 -0.66 -0.96 -10.72
CA THR A 261 -1.19 0.09 -11.59
C THR A 261 -0.87 -0.23 -13.04
N LEU A 262 -1.86 -0.02 -13.90
CA LEU A 262 -1.70 -0.02 -15.36
C LEU A 262 -1.64 1.41 -15.85
N GLY A 263 -0.63 1.74 -16.65
CA GLY A 263 -0.57 3.03 -17.37
C GLY A 263 -1.60 3.07 -18.49
N LYS A 264 -2.09 4.28 -18.80
CA LYS A 264 -3.06 4.50 -19.92
C LYS A 264 -2.54 4.09 -21.30
N SER A 265 -1.21 3.87 -21.44
CA SER A 265 -0.60 3.39 -22.68
C SER A 265 -0.83 1.89 -22.95
N ALA A 266 -1.25 1.12 -21.95
CA ALA A 266 -1.71 -0.25 -22.16
C ALA A 266 -3.08 -0.24 -22.86
N SER A 267 -3.25 -1.02 -23.94
CA SER A 267 -4.53 -1.10 -24.63
C SER A 267 -5.64 -1.63 -23.73
N PRO A 268 -6.92 -1.29 -23.98
CA PRO A 268 -8.03 -1.80 -23.18
C PRO A 268 -8.08 -3.33 -23.10
N ASP A 269 -7.69 -4.02 -24.17
CA ASP A 269 -7.61 -5.48 -24.18
C ASP A 269 -6.50 -6.00 -23.25
N VAL A 270 -5.30 -5.43 -23.32
CA VAL A 270 -4.19 -5.75 -22.43
C VAL A 270 -4.58 -5.48 -20.97
N GLN A 271 -5.22 -4.33 -20.69
CA GLN A 271 -5.69 -4.00 -19.35
C GLN A 271 -6.68 -5.05 -18.82
N ASN A 272 -7.66 -5.46 -19.63
CA ASN A 272 -8.63 -6.51 -19.27
C ASN A 272 -7.95 -7.85 -18.98
N ARG A 273 -7.01 -8.28 -19.83
CA ARG A 273 -6.24 -9.52 -19.62
C ARG A 273 -5.44 -9.48 -18.33
N VAL A 274 -4.67 -8.43 -18.10
CA VAL A 274 -3.85 -8.27 -16.89
C VAL A 274 -4.74 -8.29 -15.65
N GLN A 275 -5.85 -7.55 -15.63
CA GLN A 275 -6.76 -7.51 -14.47
C GLN A 275 -7.36 -8.88 -14.18
N LYS A 276 -7.95 -9.56 -15.19
CA LYS A 276 -8.56 -10.87 -15.01
C LYS A 276 -7.55 -11.93 -14.57
N CYS A 277 -6.37 -11.96 -15.18
CA CYS A 277 -5.31 -12.88 -14.79
C CYS A 277 -4.77 -12.58 -13.39
N SER A 278 -4.66 -11.30 -13.01
CA SER A 278 -4.25 -10.93 -11.65
C SER A 278 -5.21 -11.46 -10.60
N TYR A 279 -6.53 -11.28 -10.80
CA TYR A 279 -7.54 -11.75 -9.85
C TYR A 279 -7.68 -13.27 -9.80
N ALA A 280 -7.24 -13.98 -10.86
CA ALA A 280 -7.16 -15.44 -10.89
C ALA A 280 -5.86 -16.00 -10.29
N TYR A 281 -4.87 -15.14 -10.00
CA TYR A 281 -3.59 -15.56 -9.46
C TYR A 281 -3.72 -16.00 -8.01
N SER A 282 -3.36 -17.25 -7.73
CA SER A 282 -3.20 -17.79 -6.37
C SER A 282 -1.74 -17.74 -5.97
N PHE A 283 -1.46 -17.16 -4.81
CA PHE A 283 -0.09 -17.00 -4.32
C PHE A 283 0.58 -18.35 -4.08
N SER A 284 1.83 -18.46 -4.49
CA SER A 284 2.68 -19.62 -4.20
C SER A 284 2.86 -19.79 -2.68
N PRO A 285 3.18 -20.98 -2.18
CA PRO A 285 3.44 -21.20 -0.75
C PRO A 285 4.49 -20.23 -0.20
N LYS A 286 5.51 -19.92 -1.00
CA LYS A 286 6.57 -19.00 -0.65
C LYS A 286 6.07 -17.56 -0.53
N LEU A 287 5.26 -17.11 -1.48
CA LEU A 287 4.68 -15.75 -1.42
C LEU A 287 3.72 -15.60 -0.23
N LYS A 288 2.94 -16.63 0.10
CA LYS A 288 2.10 -16.66 1.31
C LYS A 288 2.90 -16.55 2.60
N GLN A 289 4.09 -17.13 2.64
CA GLN A 289 5.01 -17.00 3.77
C GLN A 289 5.58 -15.59 3.91
N LEU A 290 5.87 -14.92 2.78
CA LEU A 290 6.42 -13.57 2.74
C LEU A 290 5.36 -12.48 2.93
N LEU A 291 4.11 -12.78 2.56
CA LEU A 291 2.93 -11.92 2.74
C LEU A 291 1.87 -12.64 3.59
N PRO A 292 2.10 -12.84 4.88
CA PRO A 292 1.20 -13.62 5.74
C PRO A 292 -0.24 -13.10 5.70
N GLY A 293 -1.20 -14.02 5.61
CA GLY A 293 -2.62 -13.68 5.55
C GLY A 293 -3.14 -13.29 4.17
N ASN A 294 -2.26 -13.24 3.15
CA ASN A 294 -2.64 -12.96 1.76
C ASN A 294 -2.47 -14.22 0.90
N ASP A 295 -3.39 -14.44 -0.03
CA ASP A 295 -3.40 -15.65 -0.88
C ASP A 295 -3.72 -15.38 -2.35
N THR A 296 -4.06 -14.13 -2.69
CA THR A 296 -4.45 -13.70 -4.04
C THR A 296 -4.28 -12.20 -4.24
N MET A 297 -4.57 -11.73 -5.45
CA MET A 297 -4.79 -10.31 -5.75
C MET A 297 -6.28 -9.98 -5.65
N LEU A 298 -6.62 -8.90 -4.96
CA LEU A 298 -7.98 -8.38 -4.84
C LEU A 298 -8.12 -7.06 -5.60
N PRO A 299 -9.31 -6.80 -6.17
CA PRO A 299 -9.60 -5.52 -6.82
C PRO A 299 -9.54 -4.37 -5.81
N VAL A 300 -9.01 -3.24 -6.24
CA VAL A 300 -8.98 -1.98 -5.51
C VAL A 300 -10.26 -1.20 -5.78
N ASN A 301 -10.88 -0.69 -4.73
CA ASN A 301 -11.86 0.40 -4.82
C ASN A 301 -11.14 1.69 -4.40
N PHE A 302 -10.77 2.50 -5.37
CA PHE A 302 -9.91 3.67 -5.13
C PHE A 302 -10.51 4.65 -4.11
N GLU A 303 -11.77 4.99 -4.25
CA GLU A 303 -12.44 5.97 -3.38
C GLU A 303 -12.47 5.53 -1.92
N ARG A 304 -12.74 4.25 -1.67
CA ARG A 304 -12.76 3.69 -0.33
C ARG A 304 -11.36 3.39 0.21
N ASP A 305 -10.54 2.71 -0.60
CA ASP A 305 -9.29 2.10 -0.12
C ASP A 305 -8.16 3.14 -0.01
N PHE A 306 -8.28 4.29 -0.71
CA PHE A 306 -7.27 5.35 -0.70
C PHE A 306 -7.68 6.60 0.10
N THR A 307 -8.76 6.55 0.90
CA THR A 307 -9.25 7.69 1.68
C THR A 307 -8.12 8.32 2.52
N THR A 308 -7.41 7.52 3.31
CA THR A 308 -6.32 8.00 4.18
C THR A 308 -5.14 8.55 3.37
N VAL A 309 -4.78 7.91 2.25
CA VAL A 309 -3.72 8.39 1.35
C VAL A 309 -4.09 9.74 0.75
N MET A 310 -5.33 9.90 0.28
CA MET A 310 -5.82 11.15 -0.30
C MET A 310 -5.91 12.27 0.73
N GLU A 311 -6.23 11.95 1.98
CA GLU A 311 -6.17 12.94 3.08
C GLU A 311 -4.74 13.43 3.31
N VAL A 312 -3.78 12.53 3.40
CA VAL A 312 -2.36 12.85 3.51
C VAL A 312 -1.90 13.73 2.34
N TYR A 313 -2.24 13.34 1.12
CA TYR A 313 -1.89 14.10 -0.07
C TYR A 313 -2.45 15.53 -0.03
N LYS A 314 -3.74 15.70 0.28
CA LYS A 314 -4.37 17.02 0.39
C LYS A 314 -3.68 17.91 1.44
N LYS A 315 -3.41 17.37 2.63
CA LYS A 315 -2.71 18.11 3.71
C LYS A 315 -1.30 18.51 3.29
N THR A 316 -0.57 17.62 2.58
CA THR A 316 0.76 17.93 2.08
C THR A 316 0.75 19.04 1.04
N GLN A 317 -0.22 19.02 0.10
CA GLN A 317 -0.38 20.08 -0.89
C GLN A 317 -0.72 21.43 -0.25
N GLN A 318 -1.61 21.44 0.74
CA GLN A 318 -1.98 22.65 1.50
C GLN A 318 -0.77 23.24 2.22
N ALA A 319 0.05 22.41 2.87
CA ALA A 319 1.25 22.85 3.56
C ALA A 319 2.29 23.45 2.59
N GLN A 320 2.46 22.85 1.40
CA GLN A 320 3.35 23.37 0.36
C GLN A 320 2.86 24.71 -0.23
N ALA A 321 1.55 24.86 -0.40
CA ALA A 321 0.95 26.11 -0.88
C ALA A 321 1.09 27.25 0.14
N ALA A 322 0.98 26.96 1.44
CA ALA A 322 1.14 27.93 2.52
C ALA A 322 2.59 28.36 2.78
N ALA A 323 3.57 27.61 2.26
CA ALA A 323 5.00 27.89 2.40
C ALA A 323 5.58 28.75 1.25
N LYS A 324 4.78 28.98 0.21
CA LYS A 324 5.10 29.87 -0.94
C LYS A 324 4.52 31.26 -0.71
#